data_99e0b8e7a3c3f5698f92b5bd66d5ad78
#
_entry.id   99e0b8e7a3c3f5698f92b5bd66d5ad78
#
_cell.length_a   1.000
_cell.length_b   1.000
_cell.length_c   1.000
_cell.angle_alpha   90.00
_cell.angle_beta   90.00
_cell.angle_gamma   90.00
#
_symmetry.space_group_name_H-M   'P 1'
#
loop_
_entity.id
_entity.type
_entity.pdbx_description
1 polymer ?
#
loop_
_entity_poly.entity_id
_entity_poly.type
_entity_poly.pdbx_seq_one_letter_code
_entity_poly.pdbx_strand_id
1 'polypeptide(L)'
;VPGPRATPRFIQEIKRSHRVVSYVDVISPSQETVRLPFTAGDVKVDKTAEIRRSFSGTCLDITGEITPDEPTDLLTPFGTMLRPYRGVQYADTGEVEVMPLGIFQLSSASVDDSAQGVTIGLEAYDLSRIVTRDRFSDVYVIPTGTNLVQAIKDILARTFDDLQYDAITTAMVTTQPVVYDANENPWEKAGLLAQSMGCDLYFDVDGWVVIAPPVDINALPSPDFTYVEGQGTTLLGASKKFSDEPGFNGIVLTGESPGDELPPVRAVAWDEDPTSPTYHLGPYGEVPQSVTDQNIKTTEDAQSTADRLVRNVLGFSYQLSVTAWCNPALEAGNVVQVERARSKITGLFAVDAFNVPLAASATQTLTLRSKQATA
;
A
#
# COMPACT_ATOMS: atom_id res chain seq x y z
N VAL A 1 -13.06 -1.00 0.08
CA VAL A 1 -12.19 -0.15 0.92
C VAL A 1 -13.03 0.29 2.10
N PRO A 2 -12.61 0.06 3.36
CA PRO A 2 -13.35 0.58 4.50
C PRO A 2 -13.52 2.10 4.35
N GLY A 3 -14.71 2.61 4.69
CA GLY A 3 -15.05 4.02 4.63
C GLY A 3 -14.11 4.90 5.46
N PRO A 4 -14.22 6.22 5.37
CA PRO A 4 -13.34 7.13 6.09
C PRO A 4 -13.39 6.81 7.60
N ARG A 5 -12.24 6.49 8.18
CA ARG A 5 -12.09 6.17 9.60
C ARG A 5 -12.21 7.39 10.49
N ALA A 6 -12.03 8.57 9.90
CA ALA A 6 -12.10 9.85 10.58
C ALA A 6 -13.54 10.35 10.68
N THR A 7 -13.86 11.00 11.81
CA THR A 7 -15.15 11.67 11.95
C THR A 7 -15.28 12.85 10.99
N PRO A 8 -16.50 13.26 10.59
CA PRO A 8 -16.69 14.48 9.79
C PRO A 8 -16.09 15.73 10.46
N ARG A 9 -16.08 15.76 11.81
CA ARG A 9 -15.46 16.83 12.60
C ARG A 9 -13.93 16.86 12.38
N PHE A 10 -13.30 15.69 12.39
CA PHE A 10 -11.87 15.55 12.14
C PHE A 10 -11.49 16.09 10.75
N ILE A 11 -12.23 15.68 9.71
CA ILE A 11 -11.99 16.12 8.33
C ILE A 11 -12.15 17.66 8.18
N GLN A 12 -13.04 18.28 8.95
CA GLN A 12 -13.15 19.73 8.97
C GLN A 12 -11.99 20.39 9.74
N GLU A 13 -11.54 19.77 10.84
CA GLU A 13 -10.48 20.31 11.66
C GLU A 13 -9.14 20.36 10.95
N ILE A 14 -8.77 19.31 10.22
CA ILE A 14 -7.51 19.26 9.44
C ILE A 14 -7.43 20.30 8.31
N LYS A 15 -8.56 20.91 7.92
CA LYS A 15 -8.63 21.97 6.90
C LYS A 15 -8.32 23.36 7.44
N ARG A 16 -8.13 23.51 8.72
CA ARG A 16 -7.85 24.78 9.39
C ARG A 16 -6.66 24.67 10.34
N SER A 17 -6.24 25.77 10.95
CA SER A 17 -5.19 25.72 11.95
C SER A 17 -5.65 24.89 13.15
N HIS A 18 -4.90 23.86 13.50
CA HIS A 18 -5.22 22.92 14.58
C HIS A 18 -3.95 22.49 15.32
N ARG A 19 -4.14 21.93 16.51
CA ARG A 19 -3.06 21.33 17.27
C ARG A 19 -2.89 19.87 16.86
N VAL A 20 -1.72 19.53 16.32
CA VAL A 20 -1.37 18.15 15.96
C VAL A 20 -0.97 17.38 17.22
N VAL A 21 -1.46 16.16 17.32
CA VAL A 21 -1.04 15.15 18.29
C VAL A 21 -0.47 13.97 17.53
N SER A 22 0.77 13.59 17.86
CA SER A 22 1.41 12.40 17.29
C SER A 22 2.25 11.71 18.35
N TYR A 23 2.26 10.39 18.31
CA TYR A 23 3.05 9.54 19.19
C TYR A 23 3.20 8.15 18.58
N VAL A 24 4.09 7.36 19.13
CA VAL A 24 4.25 5.96 18.77
C VAL A 24 4.13 5.12 20.03
N ASP A 25 3.24 4.16 20.02
CA ASP A 25 3.17 3.11 21.02
C ASP A 25 4.13 1.99 20.58
N VAL A 26 5.10 1.68 21.42
CA VAL A 26 6.09 0.63 21.25
C VAL A 26 5.66 -0.55 22.09
N ILE A 27 5.48 -1.70 21.47
CA ILE A 27 5.02 -2.93 22.10
C ILE A 27 6.19 -3.90 22.13
N SER A 28 6.66 -4.23 23.33
CA SER A 28 7.73 -5.20 23.52
C SER A 28 7.29 -6.63 23.20
N PRO A 29 8.20 -7.59 23.00
CA PRO A 29 7.86 -9.00 22.89
C PRO A 29 7.09 -9.56 24.09
N SER A 30 7.27 -8.97 25.29
CA SER A 30 6.50 -9.30 26.51
C SER A 30 5.11 -8.67 26.56
N GLN A 31 4.67 -7.99 25.49
CA GLN A 31 3.37 -7.29 25.36
C GLN A 31 3.25 -6.05 26.27
N GLU A 32 4.33 -5.56 26.81
CA GLU A 32 4.35 -4.26 27.48
C GLU A 32 4.28 -3.14 26.43
N THR A 33 3.43 -2.15 26.66
CA THR A 33 3.27 -0.99 25.76
C THR A 33 3.83 0.26 26.41
N VAL A 34 4.79 0.86 25.74
CA VAL A 34 5.40 2.13 26.17
C VAL A 34 5.17 3.18 25.09
N ARG A 35 4.66 4.34 25.49
CA ARG A 35 4.47 5.47 24.59
C ARG A 35 5.72 6.34 24.56
N LEU A 36 6.35 6.43 23.39
CA LEU A 36 7.53 7.26 23.19
C LEU A 36 7.20 8.52 22.41
N PRO A 37 7.73 9.67 22.85
CA PRO A 37 7.70 10.89 22.06
C PRO A 37 8.74 10.81 20.95
N PHE A 38 8.34 11.15 19.73
CA PHE A 38 9.20 11.22 18.58
C PHE A 38 9.51 12.68 18.20
N THR A 39 10.75 12.96 17.88
CA THR A 39 11.19 14.27 17.38
C THR A 39 10.92 14.41 15.89
N ALA A 40 11.04 13.31 15.15
CA ALA A 40 10.72 13.21 13.75
C ALA A 40 10.22 11.80 13.45
N GLY A 41 9.38 11.67 12.44
CA GLY A 41 8.90 10.35 11.98
C GLY A 41 8.04 10.52 10.74
N ASP A 42 8.00 9.45 9.93
CA ASP A 42 7.24 9.40 8.70
C ASP A 42 6.73 7.97 8.46
N VAL A 43 5.46 7.85 8.15
CA VAL A 43 4.89 6.60 7.64
C VAL A 43 4.72 6.75 6.13
N LYS A 44 5.32 5.86 5.36
CA LYS A 44 5.15 5.81 3.91
C LYS A 44 4.23 4.66 3.55
N VAL A 45 3.33 4.91 2.63
CA VAL A 45 2.42 3.91 2.05
C VAL A 45 2.57 3.97 0.54
N ASP A 46 2.90 2.82 -0.07
CA ASP A 46 3.04 2.69 -1.52
C ASP A 46 2.44 1.35 -1.95
N LYS A 47 1.34 1.42 -2.69
CA LYS A 47 0.64 0.19 -3.13
C LYS A 47 1.43 -0.60 -4.18
N THR A 48 2.45 -0.01 -4.80
CA THR A 48 3.28 -0.66 -5.82
C THR A 48 4.47 -1.41 -5.22
N ALA A 49 4.78 -1.14 -3.95
CA ALA A 49 5.88 -1.80 -3.24
C ALA A 49 5.45 -3.18 -2.72
N GLU A 50 6.38 -4.13 -2.69
CA GLU A 50 6.17 -5.46 -2.11
C GLU A 50 5.73 -5.37 -0.64
N ILE A 51 6.39 -4.51 0.14
CA ILE A 51 6.00 -4.15 1.49
C ILE A 51 5.33 -2.79 1.43
N ARG A 52 4.01 -2.79 1.59
CA ARG A 52 3.18 -1.61 1.30
C ARG A 52 3.43 -0.44 2.25
N ARG A 53 3.76 -0.72 3.53
CA ARG A 53 3.95 0.30 4.56
C ARG A 53 5.31 0.21 5.20
N SER A 54 5.93 1.37 5.40
CA SER A 54 7.16 1.49 6.18
C SER A 54 7.06 2.68 7.13
N PHE A 55 7.74 2.55 8.24
CA PHE A 55 7.89 3.62 9.24
C PHE A 55 9.37 3.94 9.43
N SER A 56 9.69 5.21 9.47
CA SER A 56 10.98 5.70 9.94
C SER A 56 10.75 6.76 11.01
N GLY A 57 11.55 6.77 12.06
CA GLY A 57 11.37 7.74 13.12
C GLY A 57 12.61 7.93 13.96
N THR A 58 12.68 9.07 14.64
CA THR A 58 13.78 9.40 15.55
C THR A 58 13.20 9.83 16.89
N CYS A 59 13.63 9.19 17.96
CA CYS A 59 13.37 9.63 19.33
C CYS A 59 14.65 10.12 19.98
N LEU A 60 14.48 11.00 20.97
CA LEU A 60 15.57 11.52 21.78
C LEU A 60 15.57 10.80 23.12
N ASP A 61 16.70 10.21 23.48
CA ASP A 61 16.92 9.60 24.81
C ASP A 61 17.72 10.58 25.67
N ILE A 62 17.04 11.23 26.60
CA ILE A 62 17.67 12.20 27.51
C ILE A 62 18.24 11.47 28.75
N THR A 63 17.63 10.36 29.13
CA THR A 63 17.92 9.67 30.39
C THR A 63 18.80 8.44 30.21
N GLY A 64 18.96 7.93 28.99
CA GLY A 64 19.63 6.68 28.68
C GLY A 64 18.78 5.43 28.98
N GLU A 65 17.48 5.60 29.27
CA GLU A 65 16.59 4.50 29.66
C GLU A 65 16.03 3.70 28.50
N ILE A 66 15.99 4.30 27.30
CA ILE A 66 15.43 3.64 26.10
C ILE A 66 16.51 3.24 25.09
N THR A 67 17.75 3.61 25.34
CA THR A 67 18.89 3.18 24.51
C THR A 67 19.11 1.69 24.62
N PRO A 68 18.98 0.92 23.52
CA PRO A 68 19.14 -0.54 23.58
C PRO A 68 20.61 -0.93 23.81
N ASP A 69 20.84 -1.86 24.71
CA ASP A 69 22.14 -2.49 25.03
C ASP A 69 22.04 -4.02 24.87
N GLU A 70 20.94 -4.60 25.37
CA GLU A 70 20.71 -6.05 25.32
C GLU A 70 19.65 -6.42 24.25
N PRO A 71 19.72 -7.64 23.66
CA PRO A 71 18.75 -8.07 22.65
C PRO A 71 17.29 -8.09 23.11
N THR A 72 17.05 -8.05 24.42
CA THR A 72 15.72 -8.06 25.05
C THR A 72 15.17 -6.66 25.33
N ASP A 73 15.94 -5.62 25.05
CA ASP A 73 15.53 -4.24 25.31
C ASP A 73 14.40 -3.80 24.37
N LEU A 74 13.69 -2.75 24.81
CA LEU A 74 12.47 -2.26 24.16
C LEU A 74 12.68 -1.91 22.68
N LEU A 75 13.80 -1.25 22.33
CA LEU A 75 14.07 -0.77 20.98
C LEU A 75 15.04 -1.70 20.21
N THR A 76 14.76 -2.98 20.23
CA THR A 76 15.54 -3.99 19.48
C THR A 76 14.70 -4.67 18.40
N PRO A 77 15.29 -5.12 17.28
CA PRO A 77 14.55 -5.69 16.16
C PRO A 77 14.11 -7.16 16.40
N PHE A 78 14.09 -7.61 17.66
CA PHE A 78 13.79 -9.00 18.02
C PHE A 78 12.34 -9.20 18.50
N GLY A 79 11.38 -8.68 17.72
CA GLY A 79 9.96 -8.87 17.96
C GLY A 79 9.23 -7.61 18.46
N THR A 80 9.92 -6.49 18.61
CA THR A 80 9.32 -5.22 18.98
C THR A 80 8.42 -4.71 17.88
N MET A 81 7.20 -4.31 18.26
CA MET A 81 6.20 -3.75 17.35
C MET A 81 6.02 -2.27 17.62
N LEU A 82 5.77 -1.49 16.56
CA LEU A 82 5.51 -0.06 16.62
C LEU A 82 4.11 0.24 16.08
N ARG A 83 3.38 1.08 16.77
CA ARG A 83 2.08 1.57 16.32
C ARG A 83 2.05 3.10 16.36
N PRO A 84 2.39 3.77 15.26
CA PRO A 84 2.37 5.22 15.16
C PRO A 84 0.92 5.74 15.01
N TYR A 85 0.69 6.91 15.59
CA TYR A 85 -0.58 7.63 15.55
C TYR A 85 -0.36 9.10 15.20
N ARG A 86 -1.28 9.65 14.43
CA ARG A 86 -1.36 11.09 14.17
C ARG A 86 -2.81 11.55 14.21
N GLY A 87 -3.06 12.72 14.79
CA GLY A 87 -4.39 13.28 14.89
C GLY A 87 -4.39 14.74 15.32
N VAL A 88 -5.53 15.15 15.85
CA VAL A 88 -5.78 16.54 16.27
C VAL A 88 -6.27 16.60 17.71
N GLN A 89 -5.95 17.71 18.38
CA GLN A 89 -6.61 18.10 19.61
C GLN A 89 -7.55 19.26 19.31
N TYR A 90 -8.84 19.05 19.62
CA TYR A 90 -9.87 20.06 19.40
C TYR A 90 -9.73 21.22 20.40
N ALA A 91 -9.71 22.44 19.87
CA ALA A 91 -9.48 23.63 20.69
C ALA A 91 -10.67 23.96 21.61
N ASP A 92 -11.88 23.59 21.23
CA ASP A 92 -13.14 23.87 21.95
C ASP A 92 -13.40 22.90 23.12
N THR A 93 -13.05 21.62 22.96
CA THR A 93 -13.32 20.58 23.97
C THR A 93 -12.06 20.06 24.65
N GLY A 94 -10.88 20.25 24.03
CA GLY A 94 -9.64 19.62 24.47
C GLY A 94 -9.54 18.13 24.15
N GLU A 95 -10.59 17.54 23.57
CA GLU A 95 -10.59 16.14 23.14
C GLU A 95 -9.52 15.88 22.07
N VAL A 96 -9.02 14.66 22.05
CA VAL A 96 -8.02 14.20 21.08
C VAL A 96 -8.64 13.11 20.22
N GLU A 97 -8.58 13.29 18.89
CA GLU A 97 -8.91 12.24 17.92
C GLU A 97 -7.66 11.91 17.11
N VAL A 98 -7.26 10.63 17.13
CA VAL A 98 -6.05 10.15 16.43
C VAL A 98 -6.38 9.00 15.51
N MET A 99 -5.67 8.93 14.39
CA MET A 99 -5.73 7.86 13.42
C MET A 99 -4.52 6.94 13.60
N PRO A 100 -4.71 5.61 13.68
CA PRO A 100 -3.61 4.67 13.59
C PRO A 100 -3.04 4.70 12.16
N LEU A 101 -1.73 4.57 12.03
CA LEU A 101 -1.04 4.65 10.75
C LEU A 101 -0.54 3.28 10.26
N GLY A 102 -0.68 2.25 11.07
CA GLY A 102 -0.28 0.88 10.79
C GLY A 102 0.31 0.18 12.00
N ILE A 103 0.57 -1.11 11.83
CA ILE A 103 1.30 -1.95 12.77
C ILE A 103 2.60 -2.35 12.08
N PHE A 104 3.73 -2.08 12.72
CA PHE A 104 5.06 -2.25 12.14
C PHE A 104 5.93 -3.10 13.04
N GLN A 105 6.71 -4.02 12.47
CA GLN A 105 7.80 -4.67 13.17
C GLN A 105 9.07 -3.85 13.01
N LEU A 106 9.73 -3.55 14.14
CA LEU A 106 11.04 -2.90 14.14
C LEU A 106 12.05 -3.77 13.39
N SER A 107 12.73 -3.17 12.42
CA SER A 107 13.73 -3.84 11.57
C SER A 107 15.15 -3.44 11.93
N SER A 108 15.35 -2.17 12.29
CA SER A 108 16.65 -1.65 12.75
C SER A 108 16.46 -0.51 13.73
N ALA A 109 17.39 -0.42 14.66
CA ALA A 109 17.56 0.73 15.53
C ALA A 109 19.03 1.18 15.45
N SER A 110 19.25 2.47 15.27
CA SER A 110 20.58 3.09 15.27
C SER A 110 20.68 4.07 16.43
N VAL A 111 21.76 4.01 17.17
CA VAL A 111 22.01 4.91 18.28
C VAL A 111 23.13 5.86 17.90
N ASP A 112 22.81 7.16 17.89
CA ASP A 112 23.74 8.24 17.61
C ASP A 112 23.93 9.08 18.86
N ASP A 113 25.13 9.05 19.45
CA ASP A 113 25.51 9.85 20.60
C ASP A 113 26.24 11.13 20.16
N SER A 114 25.77 12.27 20.59
CA SER A 114 26.29 13.57 20.24
C SER A 114 26.30 14.52 21.44
N ALA A 115 26.95 15.68 21.29
CA ALA A 115 26.91 16.73 22.31
C ALA A 115 25.52 17.25 22.64
N GLN A 116 24.52 16.99 21.79
CA GLN A 116 23.11 17.37 21.95
C GLN A 116 22.29 16.29 22.65
N GLY A 117 22.86 15.14 22.92
CA GLY A 117 22.21 13.96 23.52
C GLY A 117 22.22 12.74 22.60
N VAL A 118 21.66 11.65 23.11
CA VAL A 118 21.51 10.40 22.38
C VAL A 118 20.23 10.43 21.55
N THR A 119 20.32 10.14 20.28
CA THR A 119 19.19 9.97 19.39
C THR A 119 19.11 8.53 18.89
N ILE A 120 17.88 7.99 18.82
CA ILE A 120 17.65 6.63 18.35
C ILE A 120 16.82 6.71 17.08
N GLY A 121 17.44 6.34 15.96
CA GLY A 121 16.78 6.20 14.67
C GLY A 121 16.16 4.82 14.55
N LEU A 122 14.88 4.73 14.14
CA LEU A 122 14.13 3.49 14.00
C LEU A 122 13.64 3.33 12.56
N GLU A 123 13.77 2.11 12.03
CA GLU A 123 13.16 1.70 10.78
C GLU A 123 12.29 0.47 11.02
N ALA A 124 11.08 0.50 10.51
CA ALA A 124 10.13 -0.58 10.68
C ALA A 124 9.27 -0.78 9.43
N TYR A 125 8.76 -1.98 9.27
CA TYR A 125 7.93 -2.38 8.14
C TYR A 125 6.66 -3.06 8.64
N ASP A 126 5.62 -3.06 7.82
CA ASP A 126 4.36 -3.71 8.17
C ASP A 126 4.50 -5.24 8.29
N LEU A 127 3.42 -5.90 8.66
CA LEU A 127 3.41 -7.33 8.95
C LEU A 127 3.78 -8.21 7.75
N SER A 128 3.68 -7.71 6.53
CA SER A 128 4.06 -8.45 5.32
C SER A 128 5.55 -8.80 5.31
N ARG A 129 6.40 -7.96 5.93
CA ARG A 129 7.82 -8.26 6.07
C ARG A 129 8.09 -9.50 6.92
N ILE A 130 7.28 -9.75 7.94
CA ILE A 130 7.43 -10.95 8.78
C ILE A 130 7.18 -12.19 7.91
N VAL A 131 6.12 -12.18 7.11
CA VAL A 131 5.80 -13.25 6.16
C VAL A 131 6.89 -13.41 5.11
N THR A 132 7.40 -12.30 4.56
CA THR A 132 8.50 -12.31 3.58
C THR A 132 9.75 -12.99 4.12
N ARG A 133 10.04 -12.85 5.41
CA ARG A 133 11.22 -13.45 6.07
C ARG A 133 11.03 -14.90 6.47
N ASP A 134 9.79 -15.34 6.68
CA ASP A 134 9.42 -16.71 7.04
C ASP A 134 9.39 -17.61 5.79
N ARG A 135 10.59 -17.80 5.19
CA ARG A 135 10.75 -18.60 3.97
C ARG A 135 10.20 -20.01 4.15
N PHE A 136 9.74 -20.63 3.05
CA PHE A 136 9.39 -22.05 3.10
C PHE A 136 10.61 -22.87 3.50
N SER A 137 10.50 -23.62 4.59
CA SER A 137 11.59 -24.51 5.07
C SER A 137 11.70 -25.78 4.25
N ASP A 138 10.65 -26.17 3.54
CA ASP A 138 10.54 -27.35 2.69
C ASP A 138 9.60 -27.05 1.53
N VAL A 139 9.47 -27.99 0.60
CA VAL A 139 8.49 -27.91 -0.51
C VAL A 139 7.09 -27.73 0.06
N TYR A 140 6.40 -26.67 -0.37
CA TYR A 140 5.03 -26.39 0.03
C TYR A 140 4.07 -26.66 -1.12
N VAL A 141 3.07 -27.51 -0.89
CA VAL A 141 2.13 -27.95 -1.91
C VAL A 141 0.71 -27.50 -1.57
N ILE A 142 0.08 -26.78 -2.49
CA ILE A 142 -1.35 -26.47 -2.44
C ILE A 142 -2.08 -27.51 -3.31
N PRO A 143 -3.00 -28.30 -2.75
CA PRO A 143 -3.72 -29.33 -3.50
C PRO A 143 -4.63 -28.75 -4.59
N THR A 144 -4.91 -29.53 -5.60
CA THR A 144 -5.95 -29.24 -6.60
C THR A 144 -7.31 -29.04 -5.93
N GLY A 145 -8.10 -28.08 -6.40
CA GLY A 145 -9.42 -27.77 -5.87
C GLY A 145 -9.42 -26.90 -4.62
N THR A 146 -8.24 -26.41 -4.17
CA THR A 146 -8.16 -25.47 -3.05
C THR A 146 -8.64 -24.10 -3.49
N ASN A 147 -9.58 -23.48 -2.75
CA ASN A 147 -10.01 -22.12 -2.99
C ASN A 147 -8.83 -21.14 -2.83
N LEU A 148 -8.66 -20.19 -3.76
CA LEU A 148 -7.48 -19.33 -3.80
C LEU A 148 -7.35 -18.43 -2.57
N VAL A 149 -8.47 -17.91 -2.05
CA VAL A 149 -8.46 -17.13 -0.78
C VAL A 149 -8.05 -18.02 0.40
N GLN A 150 -8.53 -19.28 0.42
CA GLN A 150 -8.11 -20.24 1.46
C GLN A 150 -6.63 -20.58 1.35
N ALA A 151 -6.12 -20.77 0.13
CA ALA A 151 -4.69 -21.01 -0.09
C ALA A 151 -3.81 -19.86 0.44
N ILE A 152 -4.23 -18.61 0.23
CA ILE A 152 -3.55 -17.43 0.81
C ILE A 152 -3.59 -17.50 2.34
N LYS A 153 -4.76 -17.78 2.94
CA LYS A 153 -4.90 -17.92 4.39
C LYS A 153 -3.98 -18.99 4.95
N ASP A 154 -3.89 -20.14 4.29
CA ASP A 154 -3.05 -21.27 4.72
C ASP A 154 -1.55 -20.93 4.65
N ILE A 155 -1.13 -20.15 3.64
CA ILE A 155 0.24 -19.61 3.56
C ILE A 155 0.52 -18.68 4.74
N LEU A 156 -0.38 -17.74 5.03
CA LEU A 156 -0.18 -16.74 6.09
C LEU A 156 -0.29 -17.34 7.50
N ALA A 157 -1.10 -18.38 7.66
CA ALA A 157 -1.25 -19.12 8.94
C ALA A 157 0.03 -19.84 9.38
N ARG A 158 1.04 -19.97 8.52
CA ARG A 158 2.36 -20.48 8.91
C ARG A 158 3.13 -19.49 9.79
N THR A 159 2.89 -18.20 9.59
CA THR A 159 3.59 -17.10 10.28
C THR A 159 2.76 -16.53 11.44
N PHE A 160 1.44 -16.53 11.31
CA PHE A 160 0.53 -15.92 12.28
C PHE A 160 -0.63 -16.86 12.60
N ASP A 161 -0.86 -17.12 13.89
CA ASP A 161 -1.93 -18.02 14.35
C ASP A 161 -3.33 -17.39 14.28
N ASP A 162 -3.45 -16.06 14.40
CA ASP A 162 -4.74 -15.36 14.49
C ASP A 162 -4.72 -14.06 13.67
N LEU A 163 -5.01 -14.18 12.36
CA LEU A 163 -5.18 -13.04 11.47
C LEU A 163 -6.66 -12.79 11.20
N GLN A 164 -7.02 -11.51 11.16
CA GLN A 164 -8.32 -11.07 10.68
C GLN A 164 -8.24 -10.80 9.17
N TYR A 165 -9.32 -11.10 8.45
CA TYR A 165 -9.36 -11.00 7.00
C TYR A 165 -10.55 -10.16 6.52
N ASP A 166 -10.27 -9.21 5.64
CA ASP A 166 -11.26 -8.56 4.77
C ASP A 166 -11.00 -9.05 3.33
N ALA A 167 -11.68 -10.09 2.93
CA ALA A 167 -11.41 -10.80 1.68
C ALA A 167 -12.66 -10.99 0.85
N ILE A 168 -12.49 -10.87 -0.48
CA ILE A 168 -13.56 -11.19 -1.42
C ILE A 168 -14.00 -12.66 -1.28
N THR A 169 -15.26 -12.91 -1.61
CA THR A 169 -15.75 -14.27 -1.83
C THR A 169 -15.55 -14.64 -3.30
N THR A 170 -14.85 -15.75 -3.55
CA THR A 170 -14.59 -16.25 -4.91
C THR A 170 -14.84 -17.75 -5.01
N ALA A 171 -15.27 -18.21 -6.18
CA ALA A 171 -15.36 -19.61 -6.52
C ALA A 171 -14.07 -20.16 -7.19
N MET A 172 -13.07 -19.29 -7.40
CA MET A 172 -11.80 -19.69 -8.05
C MET A 172 -11.04 -20.67 -7.17
N VAL A 173 -10.60 -21.77 -7.79
CA VAL A 173 -9.85 -22.84 -7.15
C VAL A 173 -8.61 -23.19 -7.96
N THR A 174 -7.61 -23.81 -7.33
CA THR A 174 -6.48 -24.37 -8.03
C THR A 174 -6.92 -25.50 -8.95
N THR A 175 -6.56 -25.44 -10.22
CA THR A 175 -6.90 -26.47 -11.22
C THR A 175 -5.92 -27.65 -11.21
N GLN A 176 -4.74 -27.45 -10.66
CA GLN A 176 -3.67 -28.45 -10.45
C GLN A 176 -2.98 -28.17 -9.11
N PRO A 177 -2.17 -29.12 -8.60
CA PRO A 177 -1.35 -28.84 -7.42
C PRO A 177 -0.38 -27.69 -7.74
N VAL A 178 -0.32 -26.69 -6.86
CA VAL A 178 0.69 -25.62 -6.94
C VAL A 178 1.81 -25.96 -5.98
N VAL A 179 3.03 -26.00 -6.49
CA VAL A 179 4.22 -26.40 -5.74
C VAL A 179 5.16 -25.20 -5.62
N TYR A 180 5.54 -24.87 -4.41
CA TYR A 180 6.56 -23.85 -4.11
C TYR A 180 7.77 -24.53 -3.52
N ASP A 181 8.95 -24.16 -3.99
CA ASP A 181 10.20 -24.72 -3.53
C ASP A 181 10.63 -24.16 -2.16
N ALA A 182 11.49 -24.90 -1.48
CA ALA A 182 12.12 -24.43 -0.26
C ALA A 182 12.84 -23.08 -0.51
N ASN A 183 12.83 -22.22 0.49
CA ASN A 183 13.44 -20.89 0.49
C ASN A 183 12.74 -19.84 -0.40
N GLU A 184 11.62 -20.16 -1.06
CA GLU A 184 10.79 -19.15 -1.74
C GLU A 184 10.08 -18.22 -0.74
N ASN A 185 9.67 -17.04 -1.22
CA ASN A 185 9.03 -16.00 -0.42
C ASN A 185 7.52 -16.25 -0.28
N PRO A 186 6.98 -16.58 0.91
CA PRO A 186 5.56 -16.85 1.07
C PRO A 186 4.65 -15.67 0.76
N TRP A 187 5.09 -14.43 1.09
CA TRP A 187 4.32 -13.23 0.79
C TRP A 187 4.19 -12.98 -0.72
N GLU A 188 5.27 -13.14 -1.46
CA GLU A 188 5.27 -13.06 -2.92
C GLU A 188 4.32 -14.11 -3.52
N LYS A 189 4.38 -15.37 -3.04
CA LYS A 189 3.51 -16.44 -3.55
C LYS A 189 2.03 -16.22 -3.22
N ALA A 190 1.73 -15.73 -2.03
CA ALA A 190 0.38 -15.28 -1.67
C ALA A 190 -0.09 -14.11 -2.56
N GLY A 191 0.80 -13.17 -2.87
CA GLY A 191 0.56 -12.06 -3.79
C GLY A 191 0.23 -12.52 -5.21
N LEU A 192 0.95 -13.52 -5.74
CA LEU A 192 0.65 -14.11 -7.05
C LEU A 192 -0.73 -14.77 -7.10
N LEU A 193 -1.14 -15.47 -6.02
CA LEU A 193 -2.49 -16.02 -5.91
C LEU A 193 -3.56 -14.92 -5.88
N ALA A 194 -3.32 -13.82 -5.15
CA ALA A 194 -4.23 -12.68 -5.15
C ALA A 194 -4.30 -12.01 -6.54
N GLN A 195 -3.16 -11.85 -7.19
CA GLN A 195 -3.07 -11.28 -8.54
C GLN A 195 -3.82 -12.12 -9.58
N SER A 196 -3.77 -13.46 -9.49
CA SER A 196 -4.54 -14.35 -10.38
C SER A 196 -6.06 -14.16 -10.24
N MET A 197 -6.52 -13.71 -9.06
CA MET A 197 -7.91 -13.27 -8.83
C MET A 197 -8.17 -11.81 -9.25
N GLY A 198 -7.15 -11.07 -9.71
CA GLY A 198 -7.23 -9.63 -9.98
C GLY A 198 -7.37 -8.79 -8.73
N CYS A 199 -6.81 -9.24 -7.61
CA CYS A 199 -6.89 -8.58 -6.31
C CYS A 199 -5.52 -8.08 -5.84
N ASP A 200 -5.54 -7.01 -5.06
CA ASP A 200 -4.42 -6.58 -4.23
C ASP A 200 -4.41 -7.41 -2.93
N LEU A 201 -3.22 -7.69 -2.41
CA LEU A 201 -3.01 -8.31 -1.09
C LEU A 201 -2.16 -7.37 -0.24
N TYR A 202 -2.64 -7.02 0.95
CA TYR A 202 -1.91 -6.14 1.87
C TYR A 202 -2.44 -6.21 3.29
N PHE A 203 -1.64 -5.71 4.24
CA PHE A 203 -2.10 -5.43 5.60
C PHE A 203 -2.62 -4.00 5.70
N ASP A 204 -3.78 -3.82 6.31
CA ASP A 204 -4.33 -2.51 6.61
C ASP A 204 -3.70 -1.88 7.87
N VAL A 205 -4.19 -0.72 8.28
CA VAL A 205 -3.64 0.00 9.46
C VAL A 205 -3.91 -0.71 10.79
N ASP A 206 -4.90 -1.59 10.84
CA ASP A 206 -5.25 -2.38 12.03
C ASP A 206 -4.63 -3.78 12.02
N GLY A 207 -3.85 -4.10 10.96
CA GLY A 207 -3.20 -5.40 10.80
C GLY A 207 -4.12 -6.47 10.21
N TRP A 208 -5.27 -6.09 9.61
CA TRP A 208 -6.10 -7.04 8.87
C TRP A 208 -5.50 -7.32 7.50
N VAL A 209 -5.61 -8.56 7.08
CA VAL A 209 -5.25 -8.96 5.72
C VAL A 209 -6.40 -8.60 4.78
N VAL A 210 -6.12 -7.74 3.82
CA VAL A 210 -7.10 -7.33 2.81
C VAL A 210 -6.79 -8.03 1.49
N ILE A 211 -7.82 -8.69 0.92
CA ILE A 211 -7.79 -9.28 -0.42
C ILE A 211 -8.96 -8.70 -1.20
N ALA A 212 -8.70 -7.67 -1.99
CA ALA A 212 -9.73 -6.91 -2.66
C ALA A 212 -9.29 -6.43 -4.06
N PRO A 213 -10.22 -6.31 -5.02
CA PRO A 213 -9.88 -5.74 -6.32
C PRO A 213 -9.41 -4.28 -6.16
N PRO A 214 -8.42 -3.85 -6.95
CA PRO A 214 -8.00 -2.46 -6.99
C PRO A 214 -9.14 -1.56 -7.49
N VAL A 215 -9.05 -0.28 -7.15
CA VAL A 215 -9.98 0.74 -7.67
C VAL A 215 -9.87 0.82 -9.19
N ASP A 216 -10.99 0.74 -9.88
CA ASP A 216 -11.05 0.90 -11.33
C ASP A 216 -10.89 2.38 -11.71
N ILE A 217 -9.76 2.72 -12.32
CA ILE A 217 -9.46 4.10 -12.75
C ILE A 217 -10.32 4.58 -13.93
N ASN A 218 -11.00 3.67 -14.63
CA ASN A 218 -11.94 4.03 -15.69
C ASN A 218 -13.33 4.41 -15.16
N ALA A 219 -13.63 4.01 -13.91
CA ALA A 219 -14.91 4.24 -13.25
C ALA A 219 -14.69 4.65 -11.80
N LEU A 220 -13.91 5.73 -11.57
CA LEU A 220 -13.63 6.22 -10.22
C LEU A 220 -14.92 6.57 -9.48
N PRO A 221 -15.12 6.04 -8.25
CA PRO A 221 -16.28 6.40 -7.43
C PRO A 221 -16.22 7.87 -6.97
N SER A 222 -17.21 8.30 -6.22
CA SER A 222 -17.20 9.61 -5.57
C SER A 222 -15.93 9.77 -4.71
N PRO A 223 -15.36 10.99 -4.66
CA PRO A 223 -14.10 11.20 -3.94
C PRO A 223 -14.28 11.04 -2.42
N ASP A 224 -13.33 10.34 -1.79
CA ASP A 224 -13.25 10.25 -0.33
C ASP A 224 -12.77 11.58 0.27
N PHE A 225 -11.87 12.30 -0.45
CA PHE A 225 -11.33 13.60 -0.03
C PHE A 225 -11.21 14.53 -1.22
N THR A 226 -11.21 15.85 -0.93
CA THR A 226 -11.09 16.90 -1.94
C THR A 226 -9.93 17.83 -1.61
N TYR A 227 -9.02 18.01 -2.56
CA TYR A 227 -7.89 18.94 -2.51
C TYR A 227 -8.09 20.05 -3.51
N VAL A 228 -8.42 21.24 -3.03
CA VAL A 228 -8.67 22.44 -3.87
C VAL A 228 -7.75 23.57 -3.47
N GLU A 229 -7.47 24.50 -4.40
CA GLU A 229 -6.71 25.72 -4.10
C GLU A 229 -7.62 26.83 -3.54
N GLY A 230 -7.05 27.75 -2.75
CA GLY A 230 -7.74 28.95 -2.24
C GLY A 230 -7.71 29.05 -0.71
N GLN A 231 -8.53 29.92 -0.15
CA GLN A 231 -8.56 30.16 1.30
C GLN A 231 -9.21 28.98 2.03
N GLY A 232 -8.57 28.49 3.09
CA GLY A 232 -9.04 27.34 3.87
C GLY A 232 -8.82 25.98 3.18
N THR A 233 -7.82 25.89 2.29
CA THR A 233 -7.55 24.68 1.51
C THR A 233 -6.41 23.88 2.07
N THR A 234 -6.41 22.59 1.71
CA THR A 234 -5.36 21.64 2.08
C THR A 234 -4.29 21.47 1.00
N LEU A 235 -4.52 21.99 -0.21
CA LEU A 235 -3.61 21.85 -1.36
C LEU A 235 -2.52 22.93 -1.35
N LEU A 236 -1.27 22.56 -1.17
CA LEU A 236 -0.11 23.47 -1.16
C LEU A 236 0.59 23.51 -2.51
N GLY A 237 0.78 22.36 -3.15
CA GLY A 237 1.49 22.22 -4.40
C GLY A 237 0.97 21.06 -5.23
N ALA A 238 1.20 21.13 -6.53
CA ALA A 238 0.96 20.00 -7.44
C ALA A 238 2.02 20.03 -8.54
N SER A 239 2.57 18.89 -8.88
CA SER A 239 3.51 18.68 -9.98
C SER A 239 2.97 17.60 -10.90
N LYS A 240 2.85 17.94 -12.18
CA LYS A 240 2.32 17.08 -13.23
C LYS A 240 3.48 16.65 -14.11
N LYS A 241 3.71 15.34 -14.21
CA LYS A 241 4.72 14.77 -15.08
C LYS A 241 4.04 13.97 -16.18
N PHE A 242 4.34 14.29 -17.40
CA PHE A 242 4.07 13.43 -18.54
C PHE A 242 5.34 12.62 -18.82
N SER A 243 5.24 11.32 -18.87
CA SER A 243 6.34 10.43 -19.20
C SER A 243 5.78 9.26 -20.00
N ASP A 244 6.54 8.81 -20.96
CA ASP A 244 6.33 7.55 -21.67
C ASP A 244 6.98 6.35 -20.95
N GLU A 245 7.65 6.58 -19.82
CA GLU A 245 8.30 5.54 -19.01
C GLU A 245 7.65 5.43 -17.59
N PRO A 246 7.28 4.24 -17.15
CA PRO A 246 7.09 2.95 -17.83
C PRO A 246 5.66 2.79 -18.36
N GLY A 247 5.33 3.51 -19.41
CA GLY A 247 3.96 3.55 -19.96
C GLY A 247 3.62 2.27 -20.71
N PHE A 248 3.08 1.25 -20.05
CA PHE A 248 2.50 0.11 -20.73
C PHE A 248 1.04 0.40 -21.12
N ASN A 249 0.65 -0.01 -22.32
CA ASN A 249 -0.72 0.08 -22.81
C ASN A 249 -1.31 -1.28 -23.18
N GLY A 250 -0.61 -2.34 -22.85
CA GLY A 250 -1.06 -3.70 -23.05
C GLY A 250 -0.45 -4.68 -22.04
N ILE A 251 -1.06 -5.83 -21.93
CA ILE A 251 -0.59 -6.96 -21.14
C ILE A 251 -0.45 -8.16 -22.08
N VAL A 252 0.71 -8.80 -22.06
CA VAL A 252 0.94 -10.11 -22.65
C VAL A 252 1.08 -11.09 -21.48
N LEU A 253 0.02 -11.86 -21.24
CA LEU A 253 0.00 -12.87 -20.19
C LEU A 253 0.41 -14.21 -20.78
N THR A 254 1.34 -14.89 -20.11
CA THR A 254 1.75 -16.25 -20.40
C THR A 254 1.43 -17.13 -19.19
N GLY A 255 0.53 -18.07 -19.35
CA GLY A 255 0.19 -19.08 -18.36
C GLY A 255 1.06 -20.33 -18.51
N GLU A 256 0.68 -21.41 -17.85
CA GLU A 256 1.34 -22.70 -17.97
C GLU A 256 0.77 -23.50 -19.15
N SER A 257 1.52 -24.49 -19.60
CA SER A 257 1.04 -25.47 -20.58
C SER A 257 -0.12 -26.29 -20.02
N PRO A 258 -1.22 -26.45 -20.75
CA PRO A 258 -2.31 -27.31 -20.32
C PRO A 258 -1.99 -28.82 -20.43
N GLY A 259 -0.79 -29.17 -20.91
CA GLY A 259 -0.28 -30.54 -21.03
C GLY A 259 1.14 -30.57 -21.56
N ASP A 260 1.85 -31.69 -21.36
CA ASP A 260 3.30 -31.86 -21.62
C ASP A 260 3.77 -31.56 -23.06
N GLU A 261 2.88 -31.63 -24.03
CA GLU A 261 3.19 -31.40 -25.46
C GLU A 261 2.50 -30.16 -26.05
N LEU A 262 1.78 -29.36 -25.21
CA LEU A 262 1.05 -28.19 -25.67
C LEU A 262 1.83 -26.91 -25.31
N PRO A 263 1.76 -25.88 -26.17
CA PRO A 263 2.39 -24.60 -25.83
C PRO A 263 1.70 -23.95 -24.61
N PRO A 264 2.43 -23.08 -23.85
CA PRO A 264 1.83 -22.31 -22.77
C PRO A 264 0.63 -21.50 -23.25
N VAL A 265 -0.37 -21.38 -22.37
CA VAL A 265 -1.54 -20.53 -22.62
C VAL A 265 -1.07 -19.09 -22.72
N ARG A 266 -1.56 -18.35 -23.71
CA ARG A 266 -1.21 -16.96 -23.92
C ARG A 266 -2.46 -16.12 -24.18
N ALA A 267 -2.53 -14.97 -23.54
CA ALA A 267 -3.55 -13.97 -23.79
C ALA A 267 -2.92 -12.58 -23.93
N VAL A 268 -3.58 -11.71 -24.68
CA VAL A 268 -3.15 -10.33 -24.88
C VAL A 268 -4.34 -9.41 -24.71
N ALA A 269 -4.15 -8.34 -23.93
CA ALA A 269 -5.14 -7.29 -23.76
C ALA A 269 -4.47 -5.92 -23.98
N TRP A 270 -5.17 -5.01 -24.64
CA TRP A 270 -4.68 -3.68 -25.03
C TRP A 270 -5.60 -2.57 -24.53
N ASP A 271 -5.06 -1.36 -24.54
CA ASP A 271 -5.88 -0.14 -24.49
C ASP A 271 -6.64 0.02 -25.82
N GLU A 272 -7.91 -0.33 -25.83
CA GLU A 272 -8.77 -0.29 -27.00
C GLU A 272 -9.59 1.02 -27.13
N ASP A 273 -9.42 1.97 -26.22
CA ASP A 273 -10.15 3.24 -26.27
C ASP A 273 -9.49 4.20 -27.28
N PRO A 274 -10.13 4.47 -28.44
CA PRO A 274 -9.57 5.37 -29.46
C PRO A 274 -9.37 6.82 -28.98
N THR A 275 -9.97 7.18 -27.83
CA THR A 275 -9.82 8.51 -27.24
C THR A 275 -8.67 8.56 -26.23
N SER A 276 -8.12 7.41 -25.89
CA SER A 276 -6.97 7.31 -24.99
C SER A 276 -5.67 7.77 -25.67
N PRO A 277 -4.83 8.56 -25.01
CA PRO A 277 -3.51 8.90 -25.54
C PRO A 277 -2.58 7.69 -25.71
N THR A 278 -2.89 6.60 -25.02
CA THR A 278 -2.16 5.32 -25.08
C THR A 278 -2.87 4.24 -25.91
N TYR A 279 -3.85 4.65 -26.73
CA TYR A 279 -4.53 3.73 -27.66
C TYR A 279 -3.52 2.94 -28.51
N HIS A 280 -3.62 1.61 -28.49
CA HIS A 280 -2.58 0.74 -29.10
C HIS A 280 -2.44 0.89 -30.61
N LEU A 281 -3.51 1.28 -31.32
CA LEU A 281 -3.46 1.58 -32.76
C LEU A 281 -3.18 3.06 -33.06
N GLY A 282 -2.94 3.86 -32.02
CA GLY A 282 -2.60 5.28 -32.13
C GLY A 282 -1.10 5.53 -32.31
N PRO A 283 -0.67 6.82 -32.22
CA PRO A 283 0.74 7.19 -32.33
C PRO A 283 1.65 6.62 -31.22
N TYR A 284 1.07 6.21 -30.09
CA TYR A 284 1.80 5.60 -28.97
C TYR A 284 2.35 4.22 -29.34
N GLY A 285 1.60 3.48 -30.16
CA GLY A 285 1.96 2.11 -30.57
C GLY A 285 1.67 1.06 -29.51
N GLU A 286 2.18 -0.14 -29.74
CA GLU A 286 2.00 -1.30 -28.83
C GLU A 286 3.18 -1.41 -27.88
N VAL A 287 2.96 -1.14 -26.60
CA VAL A 287 3.96 -1.22 -25.52
C VAL A 287 3.44 -2.16 -24.42
N PRO A 288 3.56 -3.49 -24.59
CA PRO A 288 3.01 -4.45 -23.64
C PRO A 288 3.94 -4.68 -22.45
N GLN A 289 3.34 -4.90 -21.29
CA GLN A 289 4.00 -5.54 -20.14
C GLN A 289 3.82 -7.06 -20.24
N SER A 290 4.92 -7.81 -20.17
CA SER A 290 4.86 -9.26 -20.08
C SER A 290 4.65 -9.71 -18.65
N VAL A 291 3.66 -10.56 -18.44
CA VAL A 291 3.32 -11.17 -17.14
C VAL A 291 3.30 -12.70 -17.33
N THR A 292 3.94 -13.42 -16.41
CA THR A 292 3.89 -14.89 -16.38
C THR A 292 3.20 -15.34 -15.10
N ASP A 293 2.18 -16.20 -15.24
CA ASP A 293 1.45 -16.77 -14.10
C ASP A 293 1.19 -18.26 -14.35
N GLN A 294 1.94 -19.10 -13.65
CA GLN A 294 1.86 -20.55 -13.74
C GLN A 294 0.55 -21.15 -13.18
N ASN A 295 -0.26 -20.36 -12.49
CA ASN A 295 -1.56 -20.81 -11.98
C ASN A 295 -2.65 -20.77 -13.06
N ILE A 296 -2.40 -20.10 -14.18
CA ILE A 296 -3.36 -19.92 -15.28
C ILE A 296 -3.09 -20.97 -16.37
N LYS A 297 -4.07 -21.84 -16.61
CA LYS A 297 -3.97 -23.00 -17.52
C LYS A 297 -5.03 -23.04 -18.60
N THR A 298 -6.01 -22.14 -18.54
CA THR A 298 -7.05 -22.03 -19.58
C THR A 298 -6.94 -20.69 -20.31
N THR A 299 -7.32 -20.68 -21.59
CA THR A 299 -7.30 -19.46 -22.42
C THR A 299 -8.31 -18.43 -21.90
N GLU A 300 -9.46 -18.88 -21.38
CA GLU A 300 -10.50 -18.01 -20.82
C GLU A 300 -10.02 -17.30 -19.55
N ASP A 301 -9.36 -18.03 -18.63
CA ASP A 301 -8.80 -17.43 -17.42
C ASP A 301 -7.65 -16.48 -17.76
N ALA A 302 -6.81 -16.85 -18.73
CA ALA A 302 -5.73 -15.99 -19.22
C ALA A 302 -6.28 -14.68 -19.78
N GLN A 303 -7.30 -14.71 -20.64
CA GLN A 303 -7.89 -13.51 -21.23
C GLN A 303 -8.56 -12.65 -20.16
N SER A 304 -9.37 -13.25 -19.29
CA SER A 304 -10.03 -12.50 -18.22
C SER A 304 -9.04 -11.81 -17.25
N THR A 305 -7.90 -12.47 -17.03
CA THR A 305 -6.82 -11.91 -16.18
C THR A 305 -6.07 -10.82 -16.92
N ALA A 306 -5.73 -11.00 -18.20
CA ALA A 306 -5.09 -9.97 -19.01
C ALA A 306 -5.97 -8.71 -19.11
N ASP A 307 -7.28 -8.86 -19.31
CA ASP A 307 -8.24 -7.75 -19.35
C ASP A 307 -8.35 -7.01 -18.00
N ARG A 308 -8.17 -7.69 -16.88
CA ARG A 308 -8.11 -7.05 -15.57
C ARG A 308 -6.80 -6.32 -15.34
N LEU A 309 -5.68 -6.96 -15.70
CA LEU A 309 -4.35 -6.39 -15.53
C LEU A 309 -4.13 -5.15 -16.40
N VAL A 310 -4.63 -5.16 -17.65
CA VAL A 310 -4.51 -3.97 -18.51
C VAL A 310 -5.24 -2.78 -17.91
N ARG A 311 -6.40 -2.97 -17.29
CA ARG A 311 -7.08 -1.88 -16.56
C ARG A 311 -6.26 -1.28 -15.43
N ASN A 312 -5.40 -2.07 -14.79
CA ASN A 312 -4.52 -1.59 -13.72
C ASN A 312 -3.35 -0.74 -14.23
N VAL A 313 -2.81 -1.07 -15.42
CA VAL A 313 -1.69 -0.31 -16.00
C VAL A 313 -2.16 0.92 -16.78
N LEU A 314 -3.39 0.96 -17.24
CA LEU A 314 -3.97 2.15 -17.89
C LEU A 314 -4.02 3.33 -16.93
N GLY A 315 -3.57 4.51 -17.38
CA GLY A 315 -3.55 5.74 -16.57
C GLY A 315 -2.17 6.10 -16.00
N PHE A 316 -1.16 5.24 -16.16
CA PHE A 316 0.23 5.59 -15.79
C PHE A 316 0.86 6.68 -16.66
N SER A 317 0.28 6.97 -17.83
CA SER A 317 0.72 8.07 -18.70
C SER A 317 0.62 9.45 -18.04
N TYR A 318 -0.06 9.55 -16.90
CA TYR A 318 -0.28 10.79 -16.19
C TYR A 318 -0.12 10.61 -14.68
N GLN A 319 1.08 10.89 -14.21
CA GLN A 319 1.40 10.87 -12.79
C GLN A 319 1.32 12.29 -12.22
N LEU A 320 0.53 12.44 -11.19
CA LEU A 320 0.36 13.68 -10.44
C LEU A 320 0.96 13.52 -9.05
N SER A 321 1.91 14.38 -8.70
CA SER A 321 2.39 14.53 -7.33
C SER A 321 1.74 15.75 -6.69
N VAL A 322 1.13 15.56 -5.53
CA VAL A 322 0.45 16.61 -4.77
C VAL A 322 1.14 16.79 -3.43
N THR A 323 1.39 18.05 -3.07
CA THR A 323 1.81 18.42 -1.71
C THR A 323 0.63 19.08 -1.01
N ALA A 324 0.28 18.55 0.16
CA ALA A 324 -0.90 18.97 0.91
C ALA A 324 -0.63 19.05 2.42
N TRP A 325 -1.52 19.66 3.17
CA TRP A 325 -1.58 19.46 4.60
C TRP A 325 -1.92 17.99 4.89
N CYS A 326 -1.34 17.50 5.98
CA CYS A 326 -1.44 16.08 6.29
C CYS A 326 -2.86 15.64 6.65
N ASN A 327 -3.36 14.66 5.91
CA ASN A 327 -4.56 13.90 6.22
C ASN A 327 -4.17 12.46 6.61
N PRO A 328 -4.12 12.11 7.90
CA PRO A 328 -3.73 10.78 8.35
C PRO A 328 -4.80 9.70 8.14
N ALA A 329 -6.01 10.08 7.75
CA ALA A 329 -7.09 9.13 7.44
C ALA A 329 -7.04 8.59 6.01
N LEU A 330 -6.06 9.03 5.21
CA LEU A 330 -5.92 8.60 3.82
C LEU A 330 -5.39 7.17 3.74
N GLU A 331 -5.88 6.44 2.73
CA GLU A 331 -5.43 5.10 2.35
C GLU A 331 -5.03 5.04 0.87
N ALA A 332 -4.05 4.18 0.54
CA ALA A 332 -3.78 3.90 -0.86
C ALA A 332 -4.96 3.12 -1.48
N GLY A 333 -5.42 3.60 -2.65
CA GLY A 333 -6.67 3.16 -3.27
C GLY A 333 -7.86 4.09 -2.97
N ASN A 334 -7.76 5.06 -2.05
CA ASN A 334 -8.77 6.11 -1.94
C ASN A 334 -8.86 6.93 -3.24
N VAL A 335 -10.03 7.47 -3.49
CA VAL A 335 -10.25 8.41 -4.59
C VAL A 335 -10.24 9.83 -4.05
N VAL A 336 -9.46 10.68 -4.67
CA VAL A 336 -9.36 12.09 -4.31
C VAL A 336 -9.72 12.98 -5.50
N GLN A 337 -10.44 14.04 -5.22
CA GLN A 337 -10.67 15.11 -6.19
C GLN A 337 -9.56 16.16 -6.02
N VAL A 338 -8.91 16.52 -7.11
CA VAL A 338 -7.90 17.60 -7.12
C VAL A 338 -8.35 18.68 -8.07
N GLU A 339 -8.36 19.93 -7.57
CA GLU A 339 -8.70 21.11 -8.38
C GLU A 339 -7.65 22.18 -8.22
N ARG A 340 -6.91 22.46 -9.30
CA ARG A 340 -5.92 23.52 -9.39
C ARG A 340 -5.96 24.18 -10.77
N ALA A 341 -6.69 25.28 -10.88
CA ALA A 341 -6.97 25.93 -12.15
C ALA A 341 -5.67 26.38 -12.86
N ARG A 342 -4.72 26.94 -12.12
CA ARG A 342 -3.46 27.48 -12.66
C ARG A 342 -2.63 26.44 -13.41
N SER A 343 -2.62 25.18 -12.96
CA SER A 343 -1.88 24.08 -13.59
C SER A 343 -2.78 23.18 -14.44
N LYS A 344 -4.03 23.58 -14.66
CA LYS A 344 -5.04 22.80 -15.41
C LYS A 344 -5.16 21.36 -14.89
N ILE A 345 -5.15 21.21 -13.56
CA ILE A 345 -5.37 19.95 -12.89
C ILE A 345 -6.78 19.98 -12.32
N THR A 346 -7.66 19.20 -12.87
CA THR A 346 -9.04 19.06 -12.39
C THR A 346 -9.51 17.66 -12.70
N GLY A 347 -9.97 16.94 -11.68
CA GLY A 347 -10.49 15.58 -11.85
C GLY A 347 -10.39 14.70 -10.62
N LEU A 348 -10.79 13.45 -10.81
CA LEU A 348 -10.69 12.39 -9.83
C LEU A 348 -9.41 11.59 -10.07
N PHE A 349 -8.77 11.21 -8.99
CA PHE A 349 -7.51 10.48 -8.98
C PHE A 349 -7.54 9.38 -7.94
N ALA A 350 -6.98 8.22 -8.25
CA ALA A 350 -6.69 7.19 -7.27
C ALA A 350 -5.33 7.47 -6.61
N VAL A 351 -5.24 7.25 -5.30
CA VAL A 351 -4.02 7.40 -4.52
C VAL A 351 -3.19 6.12 -4.63
N ASP A 352 -1.98 6.21 -5.17
CA ASP A 352 -1.05 5.09 -5.26
C ASP A 352 -0.05 5.07 -4.10
N ALA A 353 0.51 6.23 -3.77
CA ALA A 353 1.44 6.36 -2.67
C ALA A 353 1.26 7.69 -1.93
N PHE A 354 1.60 7.69 -0.66
CA PHE A 354 1.62 8.89 0.17
C PHE A 354 2.51 8.68 1.40
N ASN A 355 2.83 9.79 2.05
CA ASN A 355 3.47 9.74 3.36
C ASN A 355 2.62 10.44 4.42
N VAL A 356 2.79 10.06 5.68
CA VAL A 356 2.18 10.71 6.86
C VAL A 356 3.30 11.08 7.82
N PRO A 357 3.78 12.34 7.78
CA PRO A 357 4.80 12.79 8.71
C PRO A 357 4.24 12.90 10.14
N LEU A 358 5.01 12.59 11.17
CA LEU A 358 4.62 12.78 12.57
C LEU A 358 4.85 14.22 13.05
N ALA A 359 5.78 14.93 12.43
CA ALA A 359 6.06 16.33 12.79
C ALA A 359 4.87 17.24 12.44
N ALA A 360 4.51 18.14 13.35
CA ALA A 360 3.31 18.98 13.24
C ALA A 360 3.31 19.90 12.01
N SER A 361 4.46 20.47 11.66
CA SER A 361 4.62 21.41 10.54
C SER A 361 4.91 20.77 9.20
N ALA A 362 5.09 19.45 9.15
CA ALA A 362 5.45 18.78 7.92
C ALA A 362 4.23 18.55 7.02
N THR A 363 4.49 18.60 5.72
CA THR A 363 3.49 18.40 4.67
C THR A 363 3.45 16.96 4.20
N GLN A 364 2.30 16.56 3.69
CA GLN A 364 2.08 15.26 3.07
C GLN A 364 2.30 15.36 1.57
N THR A 365 2.96 14.36 1.01
CA THR A 365 3.08 14.18 -0.44
C THR A 365 2.27 12.99 -0.89
N LEU A 366 1.51 13.15 -1.96
CA LEU A 366 0.71 12.09 -2.56
C LEU A 366 1.16 11.85 -4.00
N THR A 367 1.24 10.60 -4.39
CA THR A 367 1.36 10.16 -5.78
C THR A 367 0.02 9.64 -6.22
N LEU A 368 -0.52 10.25 -7.25
CA LEU A 368 -1.86 10.04 -7.74
C LEU A 368 -1.83 9.60 -9.19
N ARG A 369 -2.80 8.76 -9.59
CA ARG A 369 -3.00 8.41 -10.99
C ARG A 369 -4.46 8.58 -11.40
N SER A 370 -4.66 8.86 -12.66
CA SER A 370 -5.97 8.91 -13.30
C SER A 370 -5.80 8.55 -14.76
N LYS A 371 -6.84 8.04 -15.36
CA LYS A 371 -6.94 8.03 -16.82
C LYS A 371 -7.14 9.47 -17.27
N GLN A 372 -6.35 9.95 -18.21
CA GLN A 372 -6.56 11.27 -18.77
C GLN A 372 -7.90 11.24 -19.54
N ALA A 373 -8.90 11.94 -19.02
CA ALA A 373 -10.07 12.24 -19.82
C ALA A 373 -9.61 13.14 -20.97
N THR A 374 -9.75 12.68 -22.19
CA THR A 374 -9.64 13.54 -23.38
C THR A 374 -10.69 14.64 -23.25
N ALA A 375 -10.22 15.89 -23.22
CA ALA A 375 -11.07 17.06 -23.20
C ALA A 375 -11.87 17.19 -24.51
#